data_09747fcad698b7e8fa154d5f6fb076b5
#
_entry.id   09747fcad698b7e8fa154d5f6fb076b5
#
_cell.length_a   1.000
_cell.length_b   1.000
_cell.length_c   1.000
_cell.angle_alpha   90.00
_cell.angle_beta   90.00
_cell.angle_gamma   90.00
#
_symmetry.space_group_name_H-M   'P 1'
#
loop_
_entity.id
_entity.type
_entity.pdbx_description
1 polymer ?
#
loop_
_entity_poly.entity_id
_entity_poly.type
_entity_poly.pdbx_seq_one_letter_code
_entity_poly.pdbx_strand_id
1 'polypeptide(L)'
;MELYAAYGSNMNPAQMAERCPHSPRHGTGWLEGWRLTFGGEEIGWEGALATLVEDDAEHVFVVLYEMSEGDERALDRWDGATIGYYRKLRVRVATRDGEALAWLYVLNDYEGGLPSARYLGIMADAAEAAGAPADYVTWLRTRPCVSLGG
;
A
#
# COMPACT_ATOMS: atom_id res chain seq x y z
N MET A 1 13.57 14.17 6.89
CA MET A 1 12.85 13.67 5.72
C MET A 1 11.70 12.77 6.18
N GLU A 2 10.52 12.95 5.62
CA GLU A 2 9.37 12.15 6.00
C GLU A 2 9.45 10.75 5.39
N LEU A 3 8.93 9.75 6.13
CA LEU A 3 8.84 8.39 5.63
C LEU A 3 7.44 8.14 5.07
N TYR A 4 7.40 7.51 3.90
CA TYR A 4 6.18 7.02 3.27
C TYR A 4 6.07 5.51 3.47
N ALA A 5 4.94 5.03 3.91
CA ALA A 5 4.69 3.60 4.11
C ALA A 5 3.83 3.05 2.97
N ALA A 6 4.43 2.21 2.15
CA ALA A 6 3.76 1.58 1.02
C ALA A 6 3.24 0.20 1.41
N TYR A 7 1.95 -0.06 1.16
CA TYR A 7 1.33 -1.36 1.43
C TYR A 7 0.72 -2.00 0.18
N GLY A 8 0.76 -1.30 -0.94
CA GLY A 8 0.25 -1.77 -2.23
C GLY A 8 1.36 -2.01 -3.24
N SER A 9 1.11 -1.70 -4.51
CA SER A 9 2.09 -1.94 -5.59
C SER A 9 3.41 -1.20 -5.39
N ASN A 10 3.40 -0.08 -4.68
CA ASN A 10 4.63 0.68 -4.40
C ASN A 10 5.58 -0.03 -3.44
N MET A 11 5.19 -1.17 -2.87
CA MET A 11 6.12 -2.02 -2.13
C MET A 11 7.23 -2.55 -3.03
N ASN A 12 7.01 -2.64 -4.34
CA ASN A 12 8.02 -3.08 -5.29
C ASN A 12 9.08 -1.99 -5.46
N PRO A 13 10.34 -2.23 -5.04
CA PRO A 13 11.37 -1.20 -5.12
C PRO A 13 11.68 -0.73 -6.53
N ALA A 14 11.59 -1.61 -7.53
CA ALA A 14 11.84 -1.24 -8.92
C ALA A 14 10.76 -0.27 -9.44
N GLN A 15 9.50 -0.55 -9.11
CA GLN A 15 8.39 0.32 -9.51
C GLN A 15 8.49 1.68 -8.81
N MET A 16 8.82 1.66 -7.52
CA MET A 16 8.97 2.90 -6.76
C MET A 16 10.12 3.75 -7.27
N ALA A 17 11.23 3.13 -7.70
CA ALA A 17 12.36 3.84 -8.28
C ALA A 17 11.98 4.56 -9.58
N GLU A 18 11.04 4.03 -10.34
CA GLU A 18 10.55 4.70 -11.56
C GLU A 18 9.63 5.87 -11.23
N ARG A 19 8.73 5.69 -10.27
CA ARG A 19 7.76 6.73 -9.87
C ARG A 19 8.39 7.84 -9.05
N CYS A 20 9.31 7.47 -8.16
CA CYS A 20 9.92 8.36 -7.19
C CYS A 20 11.43 8.14 -7.14
N PRO A 21 12.17 8.61 -8.16
CA PRO A 21 13.60 8.33 -8.29
C PRO A 21 14.48 8.96 -7.21
N HIS A 22 13.96 9.89 -6.43
CA HIS A 22 14.71 10.59 -5.38
C HIS A 22 14.29 10.18 -3.98
N SER A 23 13.63 9.04 -3.85
CA SER A 23 13.08 8.56 -2.57
C SER A 23 13.59 7.15 -2.27
N PRO A 24 14.78 7.04 -1.64
CA PRO A 24 15.39 5.73 -1.41
C PRO A 24 14.61 4.90 -0.39
N ARG A 25 14.73 3.59 -0.54
CA ARG A 25 14.15 2.64 0.42
C ARG A 25 14.84 2.80 1.77
N HIS A 26 14.03 2.92 2.82
CA HIS A 26 14.50 3.01 4.21
C HIS A 26 14.52 1.65 4.90
N GLY A 27 13.51 0.81 4.66
CA GLY A 27 13.38 -0.50 5.28
C GLY A 27 11.97 -1.01 5.19
N THR A 28 11.66 -1.99 6.02
CA THR A 28 10.32 -2.59 6.10
C THR A 28 9.83 -2.55 7.54
N GLY A 29 8.52 -2.77 7.71
CA GLY A 29 7.94 -2.82 9.03
C GLY A 29 6.52 -3.33 9.00
N TRP A 30 5.87 -3.28 10.16
CA TRP A 30 4.50 -3.73 10.36
C TRP A 30 3.66 -2.61 10.95
N LEU A 31 2.50 -2.40 10.36
CA LEU A 31 1.51 -1.47 10.85
C LEU A 31 0.53 -2.24 11.72
N GLU A 32 0.71 -2.16 13.02
CA GLU A 32 -0.12 -2.86 14.00
C GLU A 32 -1.45 -2.14 14.19
N GLY A 33 -2.53 -2.90 14.37
CA GLY A 33 -3.84 -2.33 14.62
C GLY A 33 -4.59 -1.89 13.35
N TRP A 34 -4.17 -2.40 12.19
CA TRP A 34 -4.80 -2.10 10.91
C TRP A 34 -4.97 -3.36 10.09
N ARG A 35 -5.96 -3.36 9.23
CA ARG A 35 -6.24 -4.48 8.33
C ARG A 35 -6.26 -3.98 6.89
N LEU A 36 -5.57 -4.71 6.02
CA LEU A 36 -5.63 -4.45 4.57
C LEU A 36 -6.99 -4.89 4.04
N THR A 37 -7.64 -4.03 3.30
CA THR A 37 -8.92 -4.32 2.68
C THR A 37 -9.03 -3.58 1.34
N PHE A 38 -10.21 -3.60 0.75
CA PHE A 38 -10.44 -3.04 -0.57
C PHE A 38 -11.73 -2.23 -0.58
N GLY A 39 -11.75 -1.19 -1.39
CA GLY A 39 -12.92 -0.34 -1.52
C GLY A 39 -12.85 0.48 -2.79
N GLY A 40 -13.81 1.40 -2.96
CA GLY A 40 -13.78 2.31 -4.10
C GLY A 40 -13.91 1.61 -5.45
N GLU A 41 -14.68 0.54 -5.54
CA GLU A 41 -14.84 -0.24 -6.77
C GLU A 41 -15.27 0.62 -7.95
N GLU A 42 -16.09 1.63 -7.72
CA GLU A 42 -16.60 2.52 -8.76
C GLU A 42 -15.56 3.49 -9.32
N ILE A 43 -14.47 3.73 -8.60
CA ILE A 43 -13.38 4.59 -9.07
C ILE A 43 -12.17 3.79 -9.57
N GLY A 44 -12.11 2.50 -9.24
CA GLY A 44 -11.06 1.61 -9.72
C GLY A 44 -11.41 1.05 -11.09
N TRP A 45 -10.51 1.15 -12.05
CA TRP A 45 -10.81 0.69 -13.40
C TRP A 45 -10.75 -0.84 -13.57
N GLU A 46 -10.21 -1.55 -12.60
CA GLU A 46 -10.16 -3.03 -12.60
C GLU A 46 -10.86 -3.65 -11.39
N GLY A 47 -11.67 -2.88 -10.65
CA GLY A 47 -12.30 -3.36 -9.43
C GLY A 47 -11.89 -2.53 -8.23
N ALA A 48 -12.09 -3.07 -7.03
CA ALA A 48 -11.80 -2.36 -5.79
C ALA A 48 -10.29 -2.12 -5.61
N LEU A 49 -9.98 -1.04 -4.93
CA LEU A 49 -8.60 -0.58 -4.68
C LEU A 49 -8.20 -0.89 -3.24
N ALA A 50 -6.89 -1.11 -3.02
CA ALA A 50 -6.37 -1.38 -1.69
C ALA A 50 -6.51 -0.17 -0.78
N THR A 51 -6.90 -0.42 0.47
CA THR A 51 -6.97 0.58 1.52
C THR A 51 -6.79 -0.10 2.87
N LEU A 52 -6.84 0.68 3.94
CA LEU A 52 -6.68 0.18 5.31
C LEU A 52 -7.84 0.61 6.17
N VAL A 53 -8.22 -0.26 7.10
CA VAL A 53 -9.20 0.06 8.16
C VAL A 53 -8.61 -0.35 9.51
N GLU A 54 -9.04 0.32 10.58
CA GLU A 54 -8.58 -0.02 11.92
C GLU A 54 -9.11 -1.39 12.34
N ASP A 55 -8.22 -2.23 12.88
CA ASP A 55 -8.56 -3.57 13.36
C ASP A 55 -7.47 -4.01 14.35
N ASP A 56 -7.78 -3.99 15.64
CA ASP A 56 -6.82 -4.25 16.72
C ASP A 56 -6.19 -5.65 16.63
N ALA A 57 -6.83 -6.59 15.95
CA ALA A 57 -6.36 -7.96 15.87
C ALA A 57 -5.42 -8.22 14.67
N GLU A 58 -5.22 -7.21 13.83
CA GLU A 58 -4.51 -7.40 12.55
C GLU A 58 -3.27 -6.53 12.44
N HIS A 59 -2.48 -6.81 11.42
CA HIS A 59 -1.31 -6.01 11.07
C HIS A 59 -1.09 -6.05 9.56
N VAL A 60 -0.38 -5.05 9.04
CA VAL A 60 -0.13 -4.90 7.61
C VAL A 60 1.37 -4.71 7.38
N PHE A 61 1.94 -5.48 6.46
CA PHE A 61 3.33 -5.32 6.05
C PHE A 61 3.48 -4.06 5.21
N VAL A 62 4.51 -3.25 5.50
CA VAL A 62 4.78 -2.03 4.75
C VAL A 62 6.26 -1.92 4.39
N VAL A 63 6.53 -1.20 3.31
CA VAL A 63 7.88 -0.80 2.92
C VAL A 63 7.98 0.70 3.14
N LEU A 64 9.06 1.13 3.80
CA LEU A 64 9.29 2.54 4.12
C LEU A 64 10.26 3.16 3.13
N TYR A 65 9.93 4.36 2.66
CA TYR A 65 10.78 5.15 1.75
C TYR A 65 11.01 6.53 2.34
N GLU A 66 12.24 7.04 2.18
CA GLU A 66 12.56 8.42 2.56
C GLU A 66 12.10 9.32 1.42
N MET A 67 10.97 9.98 1.62
CA MET A 67 10.25 10.67 0.54
C MET A 67 10.74 12.12 0.36
N SER A 68 11.19 12.46 -0.87
CA SER A 68 11.48 13.84 -1.22
C SER A 68 10.17 14.59 -1.51
N GLU A 69 10.17 15.91 -1.33
CA GLU A 69 8.98 16.74 -1.57
C GLU A 69 8.48 16.65 -3.01
N GLY A 70 9.40 16.65 -3.97
CA GLY A 70 9.04 16.57 -5.38
C GLY A 70 8.43 15.23 -5.73
N ASP A 71 8.96 14.14 -5.17
CA ASP A 71 8.43 12.80 -5.38
C ASP A 71 7.07 12.64 -4.68
N GLU A 72 6.89 13.26 -3.53
CA GLU A 72 5.60 13.24 -2.84
C GLU A 72 4.51 13.86 -3.70
N ARG A 73 4.78 15.00 -4.32
CA ARG A 73 3.82 15.65 -5.22
C ARG A 73 3.50 14.78 -6.43
N ALA A 74 4.50 14.10 -6.99
CA ALA A 74 4.30 13.20 -8.11
C ALA A 74 3.43 11.99 -7.70
N LEU A 75 3.70 11.43 -6.53
CA LEU A 75 2.95 10.28 -6.01
C LEU A 75 1.50 10.66 -5.71
N ASP A 76 1.26 11.87 -5.18
CA ASP A 76 -0.08 12.37 -4.93
C ASP A 76 -0.94 12.37 -6.20
N ARG A 77 -0.33 12.70 -7.34
CA ARG A 77 -1.04 12.66 -8.63
C ARG A 77 -1.30 11.22 -9.08
N TRP A 78 -0.34 10.34 -8.88
CA TRP A 78 -0.47 8.92 -9.23
C TRP A 78 -1.60 8.24 -8.45
N ASP A 79 -1.68 8.48 -7.15
CA ASP A 79 -2.62 7.81 -6.27
C ASP A 79 -3.97 8.50 -6.15
N GLY A 80 -4.15 9.61 -6.85
CA GLY A 80 -5.43 10.32 -6.83
C GLY A 80 -5.69 11.14 -5.58
N ALA A 81 -4.65 11.41 -4.77
CA ALA A 81 -4.80 12.24 -3.57
C ALA A 81 -5.15 13.68 -3.94
N THR A 82 -4.60 14.19 -5.04
CA THR A 82 -4.89 15.54 -5.54
C THR A 82 -6.33 15.75 -5.97
N ILE A 83 -7.03 14.68 -6.37
CA ILE A 83 -8.44 14.77 -6.79
C ILE A 83 -9.40 14.22 -5.74
N GLY A 84 -8.89 13.92 -4.52
CA GLY A 84 -9.71 13.58 -3.38
C GLY A 84 -10.10 12.12 -3.25
N TYR A 85 -9.55 11.20 -4.05
CA TYR A 85 -9.84 9.77 -3.89
C TYR A 85 -9.20 9.20 -2.63
N TYR A 86 -8.02 9.70 -2.26
CA TYR A 86 -7.25 9.26 -1.10
C TYR A 86 -6.94 10.44 -0.20
N ARG A 87 -6.72 10.15 1.08
CA ARG A 87 -6.18 11.11 2.04
C ARG A 87 -4.95 10.50 2.71
N LYS A 88 -4.11 11.33 3.27
CA LYS A 88 -2.92 10.89 3.98
C LYS A 88 -3.22 10.76 5.47
N LEU A 89 -2.70 9.69 6.08
CA LEU A 89 -2.72 9.50 7.52
C LEU A 89 -1.30 9.35 8.03
N ARG A 90 -1.04 9.90 9.21
CA ARG A 90 0.23 9.67 9.92
C ARG A 90 0.05 8.46 10.82
N VAL A 91 1.01 7.55 10.78
CA VAL A 91 0.94 6.28 11.51
C VAL A 91 2.29 5.97 12.16
N ARG A 92 2.28 5.05 13.12
CA ARG A 92 3.49 4.51 13.72
C ARG A 92 3.69 3.10 13.16
N VAL A 93 4.90 2.86 12.65
CA VAL A 93 5.27 1.58 12.03
C VAL A 93 6.27 0.88 12.94
N ALA A 94 6.02 -0.37 13.29
CA ALA A 94 6.95 -1.18 14.08
C ALA A 94 8.05 -1.70 13.15
N THR A 95 9.30 -1.35 13.44
CA THR A 95 10.47 -1.79 12.69
C THR A 95 11.40 -2.55 13.62
N ARG A 96 12.45 -3.17 13.07
CA ARG A 96 13.44 -3.87 13.89
C ARG A 96 14.24 -2.91 14.80
N ASP A 97 14.24 -1.62 14.47
CA ASP A 97 14.95 -0.60 15.25
C ASP A 97 14.03 0.22 16.16
N GLY A 98 12.78 -0.23 16.35
CA GLY A 98 11.78 0.49 17.13
C GLY A 98 10.69 1.06 16.24
N GLU A 99 9.89 1.97 16.80
CA GLU A 99 8.81 2.60 16.04
C GLU A 99 9.30 3.74 15.18
N ALA A 100 8.77 3.85 13.97
CA ALA A 100 9.03 4.94 13.05
C ALA A 100 7.72 5.63 12.72
N LEU A 101 7.74 6.96 12.61
CA LEU A 101 6.59 7.73 12.14
C LEU A 101 6.61 7.76 10.62
N ALA A 102 5.46 7.50 10.01
CA ALA A 102 5.33 7.51 8.56
C ALA A 102 3.95 8.03 8.19
N TRP A 103 3.77 8.34 6.91
CA TRP A 103 2.45 8.66 6.39
C TRP A 103 2.10 7.67 5.28
N LEU A 104 0.81 7.50 5.03
CA LEU A 104 0.33 6.62 3.98
C LEU A 104 -0.98 7.15 3.43
N TYR A 105 -1.44 6.54 2.35
CA TYR A 105 -2.71 6.89 1.74
C TYR A 105 -3.79 5.91 2.16
N VAL A 106 -4.99 6.42 2.42
CA VAL A 106 -6.19 5.59 2.59
C VAL A 106 -7.30 6.17 1.72
N LEU A 107 -8.19 5.32 1.24
CA LEU A 107 -9.31 5.76 0.43
C LEU A 107 -10.28 6.63 1.25
N ASN A 108 -10.86 7.63 0.59
CA ASN A 108 -11.94 8.45 1.14
C ASN A 108 -13.30 7.78 0.87
N ASP A 109 -13.34 6.46 0.92
CA ASP A 109 -14.52 5.66 0.63
C ASP A 109 -14.57 4.49 1.59
N TYR A 110 -15.70 3.82 1.66
CA TYR A 110 -15.89 2.68 2.55
C TYR A 110 -15.32 1.40 1.95
N GLU A 111 -14.98 0.46 2.83
CA GLU A 111 -14.57 -0.86 2.35
C GLU A 111 -15.76 -1.56 1.68
N GLY A 112 -15.45 -2.34 0.67
CA GLY A 112 -16.46 -3.09 -0.08
C GLY A 112 -16.00 -3.34 -1.51
N GLY A 113 -16.56 -4.35 -2.13
CA GLY A 113 -16.18 -4.78 -3.47
C GLY A 113 -14.96 -5.68 -3.47
N LEU A 114 -14.61 -6.19 -4.62
CA LEU A 114 -13.49 -7.10 -4.78
C LEU A 114 -12.46 -6.53 -5.75
N PRO A 115 -11.15 -6.70 -5.44
CA PRO A 115 -10.10 -6.35 -6.40
C PRO A 115 -10.08 -7.34 -7.55
N SER A 116 -9.49 -6.96 -8.68
CA SER A 116 -9.23 -7.92 -9.75
C SER A 116 -8.13 -8.89 -9.33
N ALA A 117 -8.14 -10.09 -9.89
CA ALA A 117 -7.07 -11.06 -9.66
C ALA A 117 -5.72 -10.50 -10.11
N ARG A 118 -5.69 -9.75 -11.20
CA ARG A 118 -4.47 -9.11 -11.71
C ARG A 118 -3.91 -8.08 -10.73
N TYR A 119 -4.76 -7.21 -10.20
CA TYR A 119 -4.37 -6.18 -9.23
C TYR A 119 -3.81 -6.81 -7.97
N LEU A 120 -4.50 -7.85 -7.45
CA LEU A 120 -4.07 -8.56 -6.27
C LEU A 120 -2.72 -9.27 -6.48
N GLY A 121 -2.53 -9.87 -7.67
CA GLY A 121 -1.28 -10.51 -8.05
C GLY A 121 -0.11 -9.51 -8.08
N ILE A 122 -0.35 -8.31 -8.61
CA ILE A 122 0.67 -7.24 -8.62
C ILE A 122 1.07 -6.86 -7.20
N MET A 123 0.11 -6.75 -6.29
CA MET A 123 0.39 -6.45 -4.88
C MET A 123 1.21 -7.56 -4.21
N ALA A 124 0.81 -8.81 -4.44
CA ALA A 124 1.52 -9.96 -3.86
C ALA A 124 2.96 -10.05 -4.39
N ASP A 125 3.15 -9.84 -5.69
CA ASP A 125 4.47 -9.81 -6.31
C ASP A 125 5.33 -8.67 -5.72
N ALA A 126 4.73 -7.52 -5.48
CA ALA A 126 5.43 -6.38 -4.87
C ALA A 126 5.88 -6.70 -3.44
N ALA A 127 5.01 -7.33 -2.64
CA ALA A 127 5.34 -7.74 -1.27
C ALA A 127 6.49 -8.76 -1.28
N GLU A 128 6.45 -9.73 -2.18
CA GLU A 128 7.49 -10.74 -2.33
C GLU A 128 8.83 -10.09 -2.71
N ALA A 129 8.81 -9.18 -3.68
CA ALA A 129 10.01 -8.45 -4.11
C ALA A 129 10.61 -7.61 -2.98
N ALA A 130 9.78 -7.13 -2.06
CA ALA A 130 10.22 -6.33 -0.91
C ALA A 130 10.72 -7.17 0.26
N GLY A 131 10.60 -8.49 0.18
CA GLY A 131 11.05 -9.38 1.24
C GLY A 131 10.02 -9.69 2.32
N ALA A 132 8.74 -9.53 2.04
CA ALA A 132 7.69 -9.90 2.98
C ALA A 132 7.76 -11.40 3.31
N PRO A 133 7.33 -11.81 4.51
CA PRO A 133 7.29 -13.24 4.84
C PRO A 133 6.41 -14.01 3.86
N ALA A 134 6.79 -15.25 3.59
CA ALA A 134 6.10 -16.11 2.62
C ALA A 134 4.61 -16.30 2.96
N ASP A 135 4.26 -16.40 4.23
CA ASP A 135 2.87 -16.56 4.67
C ASP A 135 2.06 -15.29 4.42
N TYR A 136 2.66 -14.11 4.52
CA TYR A 136 1.98 -12.86 4.19
C TYR A 136 1.69 -12.78 2.68
N VAL A 137 2.67 -13.16 1.86
CA VAL A 137 2.50 -13.19 0.39
C VAL A 137 1.39 -14.17 0.01
N THR A 138 1.39 -15.36 0.60
CA THR A 138 0.34 -16.36 0.37
C THR A 138 -1.02 -15.83 0.79
N TRP A 139 -1.08 -15.15 1.94
CA TRP A 139 -2.33 -14.55 2.41
C TRP A 139 -2.86 -13.53 1.40
N LEU A 140 -1.99 -12.67 0.83
CA LEU A 140 -2.39 -11.73 -0.22
C LEU A 140 -2.94 -12.46 -1.44
N ARG A 141 -2.24 -13.48 -1.92
CA ARG A 141 -2.63 -14.22 -3.13
C ARG A 141 -3.96 -14.95 -2.99
N THR A 142 -4.38 -15.21 -1.76
CA THR A 142 -5.62 -15.96 -1.47
C THR A 142 -6.80 -15.06 -1.08
N ARG A 143 -6.64 -13.74 -1.17
CA ARG A 143 -7.74 -12.82 -0.90
C ARG A 143 -8.83 -12.97 -1.97
N PRO A 144 -10.11 -12.79 -1.60
CA PRO A 144 -11.19 -12.83 -2.59
C PRO A 144 -10.95 -11.79 -3.69
N CYS A 145 -11.18 -12.19 -4.92
CA CYS A 145 -10.96 -11.34 -6.08
C CYS A 145 -11.87 -11.78 -7.23
N VAL A 146 -11.94 -10.94 -8.26
CA VAL A 146 -12.66 -11.26 -9.50
C VAL A 146 -11.67 -11.43 -10.63
N SER A 147 -11.95 -12.42 -11.49
CA SER A 147 -11.14 -12.65 -12.69
C SER A 147 -11.73 -11.83 -13.84
N LEU A 148 -10.89 -10.98 -14.45
CA LEU A 148 -11.29 -10.17 -15.61
C LEU A 148 -10.87 -10.87 -16.89
N GLY A 149 -11.81 -10.99 -17.84
CA GLY A 149 -11.54 -11.56 -19.15
C GLY A 149 -11.39 -13.07 -19.18
N GLY A 150 -11.91 -13.70 -18.12
CA GLY A 150 -11.80 -15.16 -17.98
C GLY A 150 -12.92 -15.92 -18.57
#